data_b45beda6f0e88c2ad7d11cc6732b7013
#
_entry.id   b45beda6f0e88c2ad7d11cc6732b7013
#
_cell.length_a   1.000
_cell.length_b   1.000
_cell.length_c   1.000
_cell.angle_alpha   90.00
_cell.angle_beta   90.00
_cell.angle_gamma   90.00
#
_symmetry.space_group_name_H-M   'P 1'
#
loop_
_entity.id
_entity.type
_entity.pdbx_description
1 polymer ?
#
loop_
_entity_poly.entity_id
_entity_poly.type
_entity_poly.pdbx_seq_one_letter_code
_entity_poly.pdbx_strand_id
1 'polypeptide(L)'
;MKLSYAICVCSESRELQELLNFLIRVKDDEDEINILVDTSKVTDEVRDVLRVYDNLIVNERVFDGDFSEHRNYHATKCSGDYIFAIDADEIPQETLVRNVKSIIQKSGADLIFVPRINICPGYTQKWLDKHSFKVNNMGWINWPDYQGRIYKNTSTLKWTKGVHEVVSGSTNSKGLEANPSLALWHIKSITRQDRQNAYYDTLI
;
A
#
# COMPACT_ATOMS: atom_id res chain seq x y z
N MET A 1 16.09 1.28 -14.42
CA MET A 1 14.92 0.55 -13.82
C MET A 1 13.95 1.58 -13.31
N LYS A 2 12.76 1.58 -13.88
CA LYS A 2 11.66 2.49 -13.51
C LYS A 2 10.75 1.80 -12.49
N LEU A 3 10.24 2.55 -11.52
CA LEU A 3 9.22 2.11 -10.57
C LEU A 3 7.87 2.79 -10.84
N SER A 4 6.80 2.06 -10.63
CA SER A 4 5.44 2.60 -10.51
C SER A 4 5.03 2.55 -9.03
N TYR A 5 4.88 3.71 -8.39
CA TYR A 5 4.22 3.82 -7.09
C TYR A 5 2.72 3.75 -7.34
N ALA A 6 2.12 2.59 -7.08
CA ALA A 6 0.72 2.29 -7.39
C ALA A 6 -0.15 2.48 -6.15
N ILE A 7 -1.04 3.46 -6.17
CA ILE A 7 -1.87 3.85 -5.02
C ILE A 7 -3.34 3.70 -5.37
N CYS A 8 -4.07 2.88 -4.61
CA CYS A 8 -5.54 2.82 -4.69
C CYS A 8 -6.15 3.76 -3.65
N VAL A 9 -7.18 4.53 -4.04
CA VAL A 9 -7.81 5.53 -3.18
C VAL A 9 -9.31 5.65 -3.44
N CYS A 10 -10.09 5.96 -2.39
CA CYS A 10 -11.50 6.32 -2.51
C CYS A 10 -11.92 7.51 -1.61
N SER A 11 -11.53 7.56 -0.35
CA SER A 11 -11.99 8.57 0.63
C SER A 11 -10.87 9.13 1.52
N GLU A 12 -9.64 8.74 1.27
CA GLU A 12 -8.45 9.04 2.08
C GLU A 12 -7.76 10.35 1.63
N SER A 13 -8.51 11.48 1.54
CA SER A 13 -8.00 12.73 0.97
C SER A 13 -6.78 13.29 1.69
N ARG A 14 -6.81 13.31 3.02
CA ARG A 14 -5.71 13.84 3.84
C ARG A 14 -4.48 12.93 3.75
N GLU A 15 -4.67 11.64 3.95
CA GLU A 15 -3.60 10.65 3.92
C GLU A 15 -2.97 10.58 2.53
N LEU A 16 -3.78 10.62 1.47
CA LEU A 16 -3.30 10.71 0.10
C LEU A 16 -2.44 11.95 -0.12
N GLN A 17 -2.87 13.12 0.35
CA GLN A 17 -2.11 14.35 0.21
C GLN A 17 -0.74 14.26 0.91
N GLU A 18 -0.71 13.70 2.13
CA GLU A 18 0.53 13.49 2.88
C GLU A 18 1.47 12.52 2.13
N LEU A 19 0.94 11.41 1.60
CA LEU A 19 1.69 10.44 0.81
C LEU A 19 2.24 11.03 -0.49
N LEU A 20 1.43 11.80 -1.24
CA LEU A 20 1.84 12.44 -2.49
C LEU A 20 2.94 13.48 -2.26
N ASN A 21 2.79 14.37 -1.26
CA ASN A 21 3.81 15.34 -0.87
C ASN A 21 5.14 14.65 -0.52
N PHE A 22 5.07 13.51 0.15
CA PHE A 22 6.23 12.73 0.49
C PHE A 22 6.87 12.10 -0.76
N LEU A 23 6.13 11.35 -1.56
CA LEU A 23 6.66 10.63 -2.72
C LEU A 23 7.26 11.56 -3.77
N ILE A 24 6.60 12.69 -4.08
CA ILE A 24 7.10 13.69 -5.05
C ILE A 24 8.48 14.23 -4.64
N ARG A 25 8.73 14.36 -3.34
CA ARG A 25 10.01 14.84 -2.82
C ARG A 25 11.12 13.78 -2.86
N VAL A 26 10.79 12.51 -2.75
CA VAL A 26 11.80 11.45 -2.47
C VAL A 26 12.00 10.44 -3.58
N LYS A 27 11.02 10.24 -4.49
CA LYS A 27 11.15 9.33 -5.62
C LYS A 27 12.17 9.84 -6.64
N ASP A 28 12.69 8.95 -7.47
CA ASP A 28 13.48 9.36 -8.62
C ASP A 28 12.60 9.99 -9.71
N ASP A 29 13.15 10.91 -10.50
CA ASP A 29 12.41 11.65 -11.54
C ASP A 29 11.81 10.73 -12.62
N GLU A 30 12.50 9.64 -12.95
CA GLU A 30 12.05 8.64 -13.94
C GLU A 30 10.87 7.79 -13.48
N ASP A 31 10.61 7.73 -12.15
CA ASP A 31 9.56 6.92 -11.56
C ASP A 31 8.21 7.62 -11.67
N GLU A 32 7.16 6.84 -11.80
CA GLU A 32 5.79 7.34 -11.87
C GLU A 32 5.01 7.14 -10.57
N ILE A 33 4.07 8.05 -10.32
CA ILE A 33 3.00 7.87 -9.34
C ILE A 33 1.73 7.58 -10.12
N ASN A 34 1.19 6.38 -9.94
CA ASN A 34 0.01 5.89 -10.63
C ASN A 34 -1.12 5.70 -9.60
N ILE A 35 -2.22 6.38 -9.81
CA ILE A 35 -3.37 6.39 -8.90
C ILE A 35 -4.52 5.62 -9.55
N LEU A 36 -5.15 4.72 -8.80
CA LEU A 36 -6.42 4.13 -9.15
C LEU A 36 -7.50 4.63 -8.18
N VAL A 37 -8.45 5.37 -8.72
CA VAL A 37 -9.59 5.92 -7.99
C VAL A 37 -10.76 4.95 -8.05
N ASP A 38 -11.27 4.53 -6.90
CA ASP A 38 -12.56 3.83 -6.82
C ASP A 38 -13.70 4.85 -6.98
N THR A 39 -14.32 4.87 -8.16
CA THR A 39 -15.39 5.82 -8.48
C THR A 39 -16.72 5.51 -7.79
N SER A 40 -16.87 4.34 -7.17
CA SER A 40 -18.09 3.99 -6.41
C SER A 40 -18.21 4.74 -5.07
N LYS A 41 -17.06 5.17 -4.51
CA LYS A 41 -16.98 5.78 -3.17
C LYS A 41 -16.06 7.01 -3.09
N VAL A 42 -15.51 7.46 -4.22
CA VAL A 42 -14.61 8.62 -4.23
C VAL A 42 -15.31 9.87 -3.71
N THR A 43 -14.62 10.61 -2.85
CA THR A 43 -15.12 11.89 -2.33
C THR A 43 -14.59 13.06 -3.16
N ASP A 44 -15.28 14.22 -3.09
CA ASP A 44 -14.85 15.43 -3.79
C ASP A 44 -13.49 15.92 -3.27
N GLU A 45 -13.22 15.75 -1.97
CA GLU A 45 -11.95 16.11 -1.35
C GLU A 45 -10.77 15.30 -1.94
N VAL A 46 -10.97 14.02 -2.27
CA VAL A 46 -9.95 13.23 -2.98
C VAL A 46 -9.72 13.77 -4.39
N ARG A 47 -10.79 14.12 -5.11
CA ARG A 47 -10.68 14.71 -6.45
C ARG A 47 -9.96 16.06 -6.41
N ASP A 48 -10.22 16.88 -5.40
CA ASP A 48 -9.54 18.16 -5.21
C ASP A 48 -8.04 17.98 -4.92
N VAL A 49 -7.67 17.00 -4.08
CA VAL A 49 -6.26 16.65 -3.87
C VAL A 49 -5.58 16.26 -5.18
N LEU A 50 -6.20 15.39 -5.98
CA LEU A 50 -5.61 14.93 -7.24
C LEU A 50 -5.38 16.07 -8.26
N ARG A 51 -6.22 17.11 -8.26
CA ARG A 51 -6.09 18.28 -9.16
C ARG A 51 -4.91 19.20 -8.84
N VAL A 52 -4.36 19.09 -7.63
CA VAL A 52 -3.22 19.93 -7.19
C VAL A 52 -1.89 19.52 -7.84
N TYR A 53 -1.79 18.27 -8.33
CA TYR A 53 -0.53 17.70 -8.79
C TYR A 53 -0.56 17.40 -10.30
N ASP A 54 0.37 18.00 -11.05
CA ASP A 54 0.39 17.91 -12.53
C ASP A 54 0.98 16.59 -13.08
N ASN A 55 1.74 15.85 -12.29
CA ASN A 55 2.53 14.69 -12.76
C ASN A 55 2.02 13.34 -12.22
N LEU A 56 0.72 13.23 -11.97
CA LEU A 56 0.09 11.97 -11.59
C LEU A 56 -0.52 11.28 -12.81
N ILE A 57 -0.40 9.96 -12.85
CA ILE A 57 -1.18 9.13 -13.78
C ILE A 57 -2.43 8.68 -13.02
N VAL A 58 -3.58 9.26 -13.36
CA VAL A 58 -4.85 8.97 -12.67
C VAL A 58 -5.71 8.09 -13.55
N ASN A 59 -6.10 6.94 -13.01
CA ASN A 59 -7.04 6.00 -13.62
C ASN A 59 -8.27 5.86 -12.73
N GLU A 60 -9.40 5.57 -13.33
CA GLU A 60 -10.67 5.40 -12.62
C GLU A 60 -11.26 4.01 -12.90
N ARG A 61 -11.81 3.39 -11.87
CA ARG A 61 -12.55 2.13 -11.96
C ARG A 61 -13.59 2.06 -10.85
N VAL A 62 -14.77 1.55 -11.17
CA VAL A 62 -15.74 1.15 -10.13
C VAL A 62 -15.19 -0.07 -9.39
N PHE A 63 -15.14 -0.02 -8.06
CA PHE A 63 -14.82 -1.18 -7.24
C PHE A 63 -16.03 -2.12 -7.17
N ASP A 64 -15.83 -3.36 -7.53
CA ASP A 64 -16.86 -4.41 -7.65
C ASP A 64 -16.87 -5.43 -6.49
N GLY A 65 -16.10 -5.17 -5.44
CA GLY A 65 -16.02 -6.01 -4.24
C GLY A 65 -14.80 -6.94 -4.21
N ASP A 66 -14.02 -7.04 -5.31
CA ASP A 66 -12.81 -7.84 -5.38
C ASP A 66 -11.55 -6.96 -5.42
N PHE A 67 -10.81 -6.92 -4.30
CA PHE A 67 -9.58 -6.14 -4.21
C PHE A 67 -8.47 -6.67 -5.12
N SER A 68 -8.39 -7.99 -5.34
CA SER A 68 -7.38 -8.57 -6.21
C SER A 68 -7.58 -8.17 -7.67
N GLU A 69 -8.82 -8.20 -8.15
CA GLU A 69 -9.20 -7.74 -9.48
C GLU A 69 -8.94 -6.24 -9.66
N HIS A 70 -9.23 -5.43 -8.63
CA HIS A 70 -8.98 -3.99 -8.64
C HIS A 70 -7.48 -3.68 -8.76
N ARG A 71 -6.64 -4.36 -7.95
CA ARG A 71 -5.18 -4.21 -8.02
C ARG A 71 -4.57 -4.79 -9.30
N ASN A 72 -5.09 -5.88 -9.82
CA ASN A 72 -4.65 -6.44 -11.10
C ASN A 72 -4.95 -5.48 -12.26
N TYR A 73 -6.13 -4.87 -12.28
CA TYR A 73 -6.43 -3.81 -13.24
C TYR A 73 -5.45 -2.65 -13.10
N HIS A 74 -5.16 -2.20 -11.87
CA HIS A 74 -4.20 -1.13 -11.61
C HIS A 74 -2.81 -1.47 -12.16
N ALA A 75 -2.33 -2.69 -11.95
CA ALA A 75 -1.04 -3.15 -12.46
C ALA A 75 -0.95 -3.02 -13.99
N THR A 76 -2.05 -3.22 -14.73
CA THR A 76 -2.06 -3.03 -16.21
C THR A 76 -1.86 -1.57 -16.64
N LYS A 77 -2.02 -0.61 -15.72
CA LYS A 77 -1.85 0.83 -15.96
C LYS A 77 -0.47 1.33 -15.57
N CYS A 78 0.32 0.50 -14.91
CA CYS A 78 1.67 0.82 -14.47
C CYS A 78 2.69 0.50 -15.57
N SER A 79 3.63 1.43 -15.83
CA SER A 79 4.66 1.29 -16.88
C SER A 79 6.06 0.97 -16.33
N GLY A 80 6.24 0.94 -15.01
CA GLY A 80 7.52 0.62 -14.37
C GLY A 80 7.91 -0.86 -14.52
N ASP A 81 9.21 -1.14 -14.43
CA ASP A 81 9.74 -2.51 -14.38
C ASP A 81 9.28 -3.27 -13.14
N TYR A 82 9.09 -2.52 -12.05
CA TYR A 82 8.53 -2.97 -10.78
C TYR A 82 7.39 -2.06 -10.33
N ILE A 83 6.45 -2.63 -9.61
CA ILE A 83 5.35 -1.92 -8.97
C ILE A 83 5.59 -1.91 -7.46
N PHE A 84 5.51 -0.73 -6.85
CA PHE A 84 5.44 -0.58 -5.41
C PHE A 84 3.99 -0.20 -5.05
N ALA A 85 3.21 -1.19 -4.64
CA ALA A 85 1.82 -1.00 -4.23
C ALA A 85 1.78 -0.42 -2.81
N ILE A 86 1.14 0.73 -2.65
CA ILE A 86 1.00 1.46 -1.38
C ILE A 86 -0.48 1.78 -1.20
N ASP A 87 -1.03 1.53 0.00
CA ASP A 87 -2.39 1.97 0.32
C ASP A 87 -2.36 3.48 0.63
N ALA A 88 -3.43 4.21 0.29
CA ALA A 88 -3.46 5.66 0.44
C ALA A 88 -3.23 6.14 1.89
N ASP A 89 -3.45 5.26 2.88
CA ASP A 89 -3.22 5.50 4.30
C ASP A 89 -1.89 4.90 4.84
N GLU A 90 -0.96 4.54 3.92
CA GLU A 90 0.38 4.07 4.25
C GLU A 90 1.43 5.11 3.78
N ILE A 91 2.48 5.30 4.58
CA ILE A 91 3.63 6.15 4.20
C ILE A 91 4.91 5.31 4.31
N PRO A 92 5.61 5.05 3.18
CA PRO A 92 6.90 4.39 3.22
C PRO A 92 7.96 5.28 3.87
N GLN A 93 8.93 4.69 4.53
CA GLN A 93 10.05 5.44 5.07
C GLN A 93 10.98 5.93 3.96
N GLU A 94 11.57 7.11 4.13
CA GLU A 94 12.44 7.72 3.11
C GLU A 94 13.62 6.82 2.75
N THR A 95 14.23 6.15 3.73
CA THR A 95 15.31 5.17 3.51
C THR A 95 14.86 4.03 2.61
N LEU A 96 13.63 3.54 2.76
CA LEU A 96 13.08 2.50 1.87
C LEU A 96 12.97 3.02 0.44
N VAL A 97 12.34 4.17 0.23
CA VAL A 97 12.12 4.74 -1.11
C VAL A 97 13.44 5.03 -1.82
N ARG A 98 14.41 5.65 -1.15
CA ARG A 98 15.72 5.99 -1.72
C ARG A 98 16.58 4.77 -2.05
N ASN A 99 16.36 3.64 -1.38
CA ASN A 99 17.18 2.43 -1.56
C ASN A 99 16.45 1.31 -2.31
N VAL A 100 15.17 1.46 -2.64
CA VAL A 100 14.34 0.39 -3.20
C VAL A 100 14.93 -0.24 -4.47
N LYS A 101 15.44 0.57 -5.38
CA LYS A 101 16.08 0.09 -6.62
C LYS A 101 17.35 -0.73 -6.33
N SER A 102 18.19 -0.25 -5.41
CA SER A 102 19.37 -0.99 -4.95
C SER A 102 19.01 -2.31 -4.26
N ILE A 103 17.95 -2.31 -3.45
CA ILE A 103 17.40 -3.49 -2.79
C ILE A 103 16.95 -4.52 -3.83
N ILE A 104 16.17 -4.10 -4.82
CA ILE A 104 15.71 -4.95 -5.91
C ILE A 104 16.90 -5.56 -6.67
N GLN A 105 17.86 -4.73 -7.09
CA GLN A 105 19.04 -5.17 -7.84
C GLN A 105 19.90 -6.18 -7.07
N LYS A 106 20.15 -5.91 -5.78
CA LYS A 106 20.98 -6.80 -4.94
C LYS A 106 20.28 -8.11 -4.58
N SER A 107 18.98 -8.09 -4.38
CA SER A 107 18.22 -9.29 -4.04
C SER A 107 17.90 -10.17 -5.23
N GLY A 108 17.75 -9.58 -6.43
CA GLY A 108 17.23 -10.23 -7.62
C GLY A 108 15.80 -10.74 -7.45
N ALA A 109 15.11 -10.30 -6.41
CA ALA A 109 13.77 -10.79 -6.06
C ALA A 109 12.72 -10.26 -7.06
N ASP A 110 11.75 -11.10 -7.38
CA ASP A 110 10.58 -10.74 -8.16
C ASP A 110 9.42 -10.26 -7.27
N LEU A 111 9.44 -10.60 -5.96
CA LEU A 111 8.51 -10.13 -4.94
C LEU A 111 9.26 -9.80 -3.65
N ILE A 112 9.03 -8.62 -3.09
CA ILE A 112 9.63 -8.18 -1.83
C ILE A 112 8.53 -7.90 -0.81
N PHE A 113 8.66 -8.54 0.35
CA PHE A 113 7.83 -8.30 1.51
C PHE A 113 8.42 -7.16 2.34
N VAL A 114 7.63 -6.12 2.54
CA VAL A 114 7.98 -4.92 3.29
C VAL A 114 7.36 -5.00 4.69
N PRO A 115 8.12 -4.78 5.77
CA PRO A 115 7.54 -4.73 7.11
C PRO A 115 6.65 -3.50 7.27
N ARG A 116 5.52 -3.63 7.96
CA ARG A 116 4.58 -2.55 8.23
C ARG A 116 4.46 -2.28 9.72
N ILE A 117 4.50 -1.01 10.09
CA ILE A 117 4.27 -0.52 11.45
C ILE A 117 2.81 -0.07 11.54
N ASN A 118 1.98 -0.87 12.21
CA ASN A 118 0.60 -0.52 12.46
C ASN A 118 0.47 0.23 13.79
N ILE A 119 -0.05 1.45 13.75
CA ILE A 119 -0.36 2.27 14.92
C ILE A 119 -1.85 2.55 14.94
N CYS A 120 -2.51 2.16 16.03
CA CYS A 120 -3.95 2.35 16.20
C CYS A 120 -4.21 3.15 17.49
N PRO A 121 -4.16 4.49 17.44
CA PRO A 121 -4.34 5.32 18.64
C PRO A 121 -5.68 5.02 19.33
N GLY A 122 -5.64 4.91 20.66
CA GLY A 122 -6.81 4.69 21.48
C GLY A 122 -7.23 3.22 21.64
N TYR A 123 -6.40 2.25 21.20
CA TYR A 123 -6.70 0.84 21.45
C TYR A 123 -6.85 0.55 22.96
N THR A 124 -7.69 -0.41 23.29
CA THR A 124 -7.85 -0.96 24.65
C THR A 124 -7.42 -2.41 24.67
N GLN A 125 -7.05 -2.95 25.84
CA GLN A 125 -6.72 -4.38 25.95
C GLN A 125 -7.86 -5.25 25.44
N LYS A 126 -9.10 -4.93 25.77
CA LYS A 126 -10.28 -5.66 25.28
C LYS A 126 -10.38 -5.69 23.75
N TRP A 127 -10.02 -4.58 23.10
CA TRP A 127 -10.04 -4.50 21.64
C TRP A 127 -8.91 -5.34 21.02
N LEU A 128 -7.71 -5.32 21.62
CA LEU A 128 -6.58 -6.16 21.20
C LEU A 128 -6.91 -7.65 21.32
N ASP A 129 -7.50 -8.05 22.46
CA ASP A 129 -7.89 -9.44 22.72
C ASP A 129 -8.95 -9.92 21.72
N LYS A 130 -9.97 -9.07 21.43
CA LYS A 130 -11.00 -9.38 20.43
C LYS A 130 -10.43 -9.70 19.05
N HIS A 131 -9.36 -9.00 18.63
CA HIS A 131 -8.74 -9.18 17.32
C HIS A 131 -7.49 -10.08 17.36
N SER A 132 -7.13 -10.63 18.52
CA SER A 132 -5.89 -11.40 18.74
C SER A 132 -4.64 -10.62 18.34
N PHE A 133 -4.65 -9.30 18.52
CA PHE A 133 -3.53 -8.43 18.21
C PHE A 133 -2.51 -8.38 19.35
N LYS A 134 -1.23 -8.32 18.97
CA LYS A 134 -0.12 -8.16 19.91
C LYS A 134 0.49 -6.77 19.72
N VAL A 135 0.88 -6.14 20.83
CA VAL A 135 1.54 -4.82 20.82
C VAL A 135 2.90 -4.95 21.44
N ASN A 136 3.90 -4.36 20.79
CA ASN A 136 5.26 -4.29 21.34
C ASN A 136 5.44 -3.04 22.24
N ASN A 137 6.64 -2.89 22.83
CA ASN A 137 6.97 -1.77 23.73
C ASN A 137 6.91 -0.38 23.06
N MET A 138 6.91 -0.33 21.72
CA MET A 138 6.77 0.91 20.94
C MET A 138 5.32 1.25 20.62
N GLY A 139 4.36 0.43 21.05
CA GLY A 139 2.94 0.60 20.72
C GLY A 139 2.57 0.12 19.32
N TRP A 140 3.42 -0.66 18.64
CA TRP A 140 3.18 -1.16 17.29
C TRP A 140 2.45 -2.49 17.31
N ILE A 141 1.38 -2.59 16.54
CA ILE A 141 0.53 -3.78 16.47
C ILE A 141 1.11 -4.78 15.48
N ASN A 142 1.28 -6.04 15.93
CA ASN A 142 1.73 -7.20 15.15
C ASN A 142 3.09 -6.99 14.43
N TRP A 143 3.95 -6.11 14.92
CA TRP A 143 5.27 -5.88 14.31
C TRP A 143 6.17 -7.13 14.33
N PRO A 144 6.87 -7.44 13.21
CA PRO A 144 6.73 -6.88 11.87
C PRO A 144 5.55 -7.51 11.12
N ASP A 145 4.67 -6.68 10.59
CA ASP A 145 3.55 -7.11 9.76
C ASP A 145 3.98 -7.07 8.28
N TYR A 146 4.48 -8.18 7.76
CA TYR A 146 5.03 -8.23 6.40
C TYR A 146 3.96 -8.21 5.32
N GLN A 147 4.11 -7.26 4.37
CA GLN A 147 3.22 -7.08 3.21
C GLN A 147 4.00 -7.26 1.92
N GLY A 148 3.50 -8.08 0.98
CA GLY A 148 4.07 -8.23 -0.36
C GLY A 148 3.75 -6.98 -1.20
N ARG A 149 4.62 -5.97 -1.17
CA ARG A 149 4.31 -4.64 -1.71
C ARG A 149 5.12 -4.25 -2.94
N ILE A 150 6.32 -4.81 -3.12
CA ILE A 150 7.17 -4.47 -4.26
C ILE A 150 7.33 -5.72 -5.11
N TYR A 151 6.87 -5.65 -6.35
CA TYR A 151 6.88 -6.82 -7.23
C TYR A 151 7.18 -6.44 -8.67
N LYS A 152 7.80 -7.38 -9.40
CA LYS A 152 8.14 -7.21 -10.80
C LYS A 152 6.87 -7.11 -11.64
N ASN A 153 6.81 -6.11 -12.52
CA ASN A 153 5.64 -5.89 -13.38
C ASN A 153 5.63 -6.90 -14.53
N THR A 154 5.05 -8.06 -14.28
CA THR A 154 4.93 -9.17 -15.25
C THR A 154 3.55 -9.80 -15.17
N SER A 155 3.11 -10.46 -16.23
CA SER A 155 1.83 -11.16 -16.27
C SER A 155 1.74 -12.38 -15.35
N THR A 156 2.87 -12.87 -14.84
CA THR A 156 2.95 -14.04 -13.95
C THR A 156 2.69 -13.67 -12.48
N LEU A 157 3.00 -12.44 -12.07
CA LEU A 157 2.75 -11.95 -10.72
C LEU A 157 1.39 -11.26 -10.67
N LYS A 158 0.47 -11.81 -9.90
CA LYS A 158 -0.90 -11.32 -9.79
C LYS A 158 -1.37 -11.29 -8.35
N TRP A 159 -2.21 -10.32 -8.06
CA TRP A 159 -3.00 -10.31 -6.83
C TRP A 159 -4.06 -11.40 -6.89
N THR A 160 -4.25 -12.10 -5.79
CA THR A 160 -5.23 -13.17 -5.61
C THR A 160 -5.93 -12.99 -4.27
N LYS A 161 -7.11 -13.58 -4.12
CA LYS A 161 -8.08 -13.42 -3.03
C LYS A 161 -8.80 -12.08 -3.09
N GLY A 162 -10.11 -12.11 -3.14
CA GLY A 162 -10.96 -10.92 -3.22
C GLY A 162 -10.84 -10.01 -2.00
N VAL A 163 -10.66 -10.61 -0.80
CA VAL A 163 -10.36 -9.93 0.47
C VAL A 163 -9.08 -10.51 1.06
N HIS A 164 -8.29 -9.70 1.75
CA HIS A 164 -6.93 -10.06 2.22
C HIS A 164 -6.03 -10.52 1.07
N GLU A 165 -6.04 -9.73 0.01
CA GLU A 165 -5.34 -10.02 -1.23
C GLU A 165 -3.82 -10.12 -1.04
N VAL A 166 -3.23 -11.04 -1.77
CA VAL A 166 -1.78 -11.30 -1.75
C VAL A 166 -1.24 -11.44 -3.17
N VAL A 167 0.01 -11.05 -3.37
CA VAL A 167 0.70 -11.28 -4.66
C VAL A 167 1.14 -12.73 -4.73
N SER A 168 0.74 -13.41 -5.81
CA SER A 168 1.07 -14.81 -6.12
C SER A 168 1.85 -14.92 -7.43
N GLY A 169 2.47 -16.09 -7.65
CA GLY A 169 3.24 -16.36 -8.87
C GLY A 169 4.74 -16.03 -8.77
N SER A 170 5.21 -15.59 -7.59
CA SER A 170 6.63 -15.35 -7.35
C SER A 170 7.46 -16.64 -7.35
N THR A 171 8.62 -16.58 -7.97
CA THR A 171 9.63 -17.65 -7.96
C THR A 171 10.84 -17.31 -7.10
N ASN A 172 11.02 -16.03 -6.75
CA ASN A 172 12.12 -15.56 -5.92
C ASN A 172 11.63 -14.40 -5.00
N SER A 173 10.97 -14.74 -3.90
CA SER A 173 10.53 -13.75 -2.93
C SER A 173 11.56 -13.50 -1.83
N LYS A 174 11.60 -12.28 -1.31
CA LYS A 174 12.45 -11.86 -0.18
C LYS A 174 11.67 -10.99 0.80
N GLY A 175 11.91 -11.20 2.10
CA GLY A 175 11.51 -10.26 3.14
C GLY A 175 12.62 -9.24 3.40
N LEU A 176 12.27 -7.99 3.56
CA LEU A 176 13.21 -6.99 4.08
C LEU A 176 13.52 -7.27 5.54
N GLU A 177 14.64 -6.77 6.02
CA GLU A 177 14.94 -6.79 7.45
C GLU A 177 13.84 -6.06 8.24
N ALA A 178 13.50 -6.58 9.44
CA ALA A 178 12.55 -5.94 10.35
C ALA A 178 13.16 -4.65 10.95
N ASN A 179 13.41 -3.69 10.08
CA ASN A 179 13.99 -2.39 10.38
C ASN A 179 12.97 -1.29 10.17
N PRO A 180 12.65 -0.46 11.18
CA PRO A 180 11.68 0.63 11.05
C PRO A 180 11.99 1.59 9.90
N SER A 181 13.25 1.80 9.54
CA SER A 181 13.64 2.67 8.41
C SER A 181 13.31 2.06 7.04
N LEU A 182 12.99 0.76 6.98
CA LEU A 182 12.58 0.04 5.77
C LEU A 182 11.10 -0.33 5.80
N ALA A 183 10.31 0.30 6.66
CA ALA A 183 8.92 -0.05 6.88
C ALA A 183 7.93 0.88 6.16
N LEU A 184 6.69 0.41 6.05
CA LEU A 184 5.52 1.24 5.79
C LEU A 184 4.92 1.66 7.14
N TRP A 185 4.62 2.95 7.31
CA TRP A 185 3.85 3.43 8.44
C TRP A 185 2.37 3.45 8.07
N HIS A 186 1.56 2.86 8.92
CA HIS A 186 0.13 2.75 8.75
C HIS A 186 -0.56 3.17 10.06
N ILE A 187 -1.09 4.39 10.07
CA ILE A 187 -1.74 4.98 11.24
C ILE A 187 -3.24 5.01 10.99
N LYS A 188 -4.00 4.26 11.78
CA LYS A 188 -5.44 4.13 11.62
C LYS A 188 -6.15 4.16 12.97
N SER A 189 -7.20 4.98 13.12
CA SER A 189 -8.00 4.97 14.34
C SER A 189 -8.77 3.66 14.51
N ILE A 190 -9.09 3.30 15.75
CA ILE A 190 -9.92 2.13 16.06
C ILE A 190 -11.24 2.16 15.28
N THR A 191 -11.93 3.30 15.29
CA THR A 191 -13.22 3.45 14.59
C THR A 191 -13.11 3.16 13.10
N ARG A 192 -12.02 3.58 12.47
CA ARG A 192 -11.77 3.31 11.05
C ARG A 192 -11.43 1.84 10.82
N GLN A 193 -10.63 1.24 11.70
CA GLN A 193 -10.29 -0.19 11.64
C GLN A 193 -11.54 -1.07 11.80
N ASP A 194 -12.39 -0.78 12.79
CA ASP A 194 -13.63 -1.53 13.03
C ASP A 194 -14.62 -1.40 11.86
N ARG A 195 -14.74 -0.20 11.27
CA ARG A 195 -15.57 0.02 10.08
C ARG A 195 -15.04 -0.77 8.88
N GLN A 196 -13.74 -0.81 8.69
CA GLN A 196 -13.12 -1.57 7.60
C GLN A 196 -13.33 -3.08 7.79
N ASN A 197 -13.13 -3.60 9.01
CA ASN A 197 -13.38 -5.00 9.31
C ASN A 197 -14.84 -5.39 9.04
N ALA A 198 -15.80 -4.57 9.52
CA ALA A 198 -17.22 -4.78 9.26
C ALA A 198 -17.55 -4.76 7.75
N TYR A 199 -16.87 -3.92 6.97
CA TYR A 199 -17.03 -3.91 5.51
C TYR A 199 -16.48 -5.18 4.87
N TYR A 200 -15.31 -5.66 5.28
CA TYR A 200 -14.73 -6.91 4.78
C TYR A 200 -15.63 -8.11 5.05
N ASP A 201 -16.26 -8.16 6.22
CA ASP A 201 -17.23 -9.20 6.60
C ASP A 201 -18.44 -9.24 5.65
N THR A 202 -18.75 -8.17 4.92
CA THR A 202 -19.84 -8.13 3.91
C THR A 202 -19.41 -8.63 2.54
N LEU A 203 -18.11 -8.83 2.30
CA LEU A 203 -17.56 -9.23 1.02
C LEU A 203 -17.18 -10.74 0.97
N ILE A 204 -17.23 -11.41 2.11
CA ILE A 204 -16.94 -12.84 2.28
C ILE A 204 -18.25 -13.60 2.35
#